data_1e645a096a02925bba76f253eff279f2
#
_entry.id   1e645a096a02925bba76f253eff279f2
#
_cell.length_a   1.000
_cell.length_b   1.000
_cell.length_c   1.000
_cell.angle_alpha   90.00
_cell.angle_beta   90.00
_cell.angle_gamma   90.00
#
_symmetry.space_group_name_H-M   'P 1'
#
loop_
_entity.id
_entity.type
_entity.pdbx_description
1 polymer ?
#
loop_
_entity_poly.entity_id
_entity_poly.type
_entity_poly.pdbx_seq_one_letter_code
_entity_poly.pdbx_strand_id
1 'polypeptide(L)'
;MLELYRLGRLQFIQWPLRKQFRTFRHLKSREIILLAKSERAFRSDGQINGTGGIADLADGWTSRLVINSDFITGTHSDPVGVAKPEEIRLRRKEWKQILAPGDPILEIHMLAGSPMDFEARGDSFHLVLDFFPRYFPDRTFYGFSCSSWPLNTKFQD
;
A
#
# COMPACT_ATOMS: atom_id res chain seq x y z
N MET A 1 13.55 12.56 15.10
CA MET A 1 12.33 12.50 15.93
C MET A 1 11.16 12.19 15.02
N LEU A 2 10.32 11.23 15.36
CA LEU A 2 9.08 10.94 14.63
C LEU A 2 8.05 11.99 15.03
N GLU A 3 7.57 12.72 14.03
CA GLU A 3 6.56 13.75 14.25
C GLU A 3 5.19 13.20 13.82
N LEU A 4 4.26 13.17 14.74
CA LEU A 4 2.88 12.75 14.54
C LEU A 4 1.99 13.99 14.46
N TYR A 5 1.29 14.13 13.34
CA TYR A 5 0.37 15.25 13.10
C TYR A 5 -1.07 14.76 13.12
N ARG A 6 -1.90 15.37 13.99
CA ARG A 6 -3.34 15.15 13.96
C ARG A 6 -4.00 16.21 13.10
N LEU A 7 -4.61 15.79 12.01
CA LEU A 7 -5.35 16.64 11.08
C LEU A 7 -6.76 16.08 10.91
N GLY A 8 -7.71 16.78 11.50
CA GLY A 8 -9.08 16.30 11.58
C GLY A 8 -9.21 15.01 12.41
N ARG A 9 -9.72 13.97 11.80
CA ARG A 9 -9.99 12.65 12.40
C ARG A 9 -8.82 11.69 12.37
N LEU A 10 -7.84 11.95 11.51
CA LEU A 10 -6.74 11.07 11.25
C LEU A 10 -5.44 11.63 11.81
N GLN A 11 -4.52 10.74 12.11
CA GLN A 11 -3.15 11.08 12.45
C GLN A 11 -2.25 10.65 11.30
N PHE A 12 -1.23 11.45 11.02
CA PHE A 12 -0.29 11.24 9.92
C PHE A 12 1.14 11.28 10.43
N ILE A 13 1.93 10.29 10.01
CA ILE A 13 3.36 10.23 10.27
C ILE A 13 4.06 10.14 8.92
N GLN A 14 5.05 11.00 8.68
CA GLN A 14 5.93 10.84 7.52
C GLN A 14 6.90 9.70 7.77
N TRP A 15 6.87 8.71 6.90
CA TRP A 15 7.61 7.46 7.05
C TRP A 15 8.06 6.88 5.71
N PRO A 16 9.20 6.20 5.62
CA PRO A 16 9.51 5.42 4.43
C PRO A 16 8.55 4.23 4.30
N LEU A 17 8.06 3.97 3.10
CA LEU A 17 7.20 2.82 2.83
C LEU A 17 7.88 1.52 3.25
N ARG A 18 7.33 0.87 4.27
CA ARG A 18 7.83 -0.41 4.80
C ARG A 18 7.18 -1.63 4.17
N LYS A 19 6.11 -1.43 3.41
CA LYS A 19 5.40 -2.53 2.73
C LYS A 19 6.27 -3.15 1.65
N GLN A 20 6.18 -4.45 1.49
CA GLN A 20 6.99 -5.23 0.56
C GLN A 20 6.32 -5.32 -0.83
N PHE A 21 5.79 -4.19 -1.32
CA PHE A 21 5.11 -4.06 -2.60
C PHE A 21 5.68 -2.90 -3.39
N ARG A 22 5.63 -3.01 -4.71
CA ARG A 22 5.84 -1.92 -5.65
C ARG A 22 4.53 -1.61 -6.36
N THR A 23 4.23 -0.35 -6.53
CA THR A 23 3.00 0.11 -7.18
C THR A 23 3.33 0.67 -8.56
N PHE A 24 2.60 0.21 -9.54
CA PHE A 24 2.72 0.64 -10.93
C PHE A 24 1.41 1.25 -11.40
N ARG A 25 1.51 2.29 -12.24
CA ARG A 25 0.36 2.96 -12.85
C ARG A 25 0.47 2.85 -14.37
N HIS A 26 -0.60 2.43 -15.00
CA HIS A 26 -0.71 2.45 -16.46
C HIS A 26 -0.81 3.88 -16.98
N LEU A 27 -0.01 4.24 -18.00
CA LEU A 27 0.12 5.63 -18.46
C LEU A 27 -1.16 6.18 -19.09
N LYS A 28 -1.95 5.33 -19.76
CA LYS A 28 -3.20 5.74 -20.43
C LYS A 28 -4.42 5.54 -19.54
N SER A 29 -4.70 4.30 -19.11
CA SER A 29 -5.91 3.99 -18.32
C SER A 29 -5.87 4.49 -16.89
N ARG A 30 -4.68 4.82 -16.36
CA ARG A 30 -4.44 5.21 -14.97
C ARG A 30 -4.67 4.08 -13.97
N GLU A 31 -4.89 2.89 -14.44
CA GLU A 31 -5.00 1.67 -13.64
C GLU A 31 -3.79 1.49 -12.72
N ILE A 32 -4.04 1.02 -11.50
CA ILE A 32 -3.01 0.79 -10.48
C ILE A 32 -2.88 -0.71 -10.23
N ILE A 33 -1.64 -1.19 -10.26
CA ILE A 33 -1.31 -2.58 -9.94
C ILE A 33 -0.21 -2.61 -8.88
N LEU A 34 -0.39 -3.48 -7.88
CA LEU A 34 0.60 -3.78 -6.86
C LEU A 34 1.27 -5.10 -7.18
N LEU A 35 2.61 -5.11 -7.22
CA LEU A 35 3.43 -6.31 -7.35
C LEU A 35 4.20 -6.57 -6.05
N ALA A 36 4.12 -7.80 -5.57
CA ALA A 36 4.86 -8.22 -4.38
C ALA A 36 6.37 -8.28 -4.68
N LYS A 37 7.19 -7.96 -3.68
CA LYS A 37 8.63 -8.23 -3.72
C LYS A 37 8.86 -9.75 -3.85
N SER A 38 9.93 -10.14 -4.54
CA SER A 38 10.35 -11.56 -4.62
C SER A 38 10.55 -12.18 -3.24
N GLU A 39 10.35 -13.49 -3.19
CA GLU A 39 10.58 -14.33 -2.00
C GLU A 39 9.66 -14.01 -0.80
N ARG A 40 8.49 -13.40 -1.07
CA ARG A 40 7.47 -13.22 -0.05
C ARG A 40 6.59 -14.47 0.02
N ALA A 41 6.50 -15.09 1.19
CA ALA A 41 5.66 -16.26 1.40
C ALA A 41 4.19 -15.85 1.54
N PHE A 42 3.34 -16.52 0.79
CA PHE A 42 1.89 -16.41 0.84
C PHE A 42 1.27 -17.74 1.24
N ARG A 43 0.14 -17.67 1.94
CA ARG A 43 -0.69 -18.83 2.22
C ARG A 43 -1.58 -19.18 1.02
N SER A 44 -2.20 -20.33 1.05
CA SER A 44 -3.16 -20.78 0.02
C SER A 44 -4.33 -19.80 -0.19
N ASP A 45 -4.72 -19.04 0.85
CA ASP A 45 -5.76 -18.01 0.79
C ASP A 45 -5.32 -16.67 0.17
N GLY A 46 -4.06 -16.58 -0.31
CA GLY A 46 -3.50 -15.39 -0.92
C GLY A 46 -3.07 -14.29 0.05
N GLN A 47 -3.14 -14.54 1.35
CA GLN A 47 -2.63 -13.61 2.36
C GLN A 47 -1.14 -13.83 2.61
N ILE A 48 -0.43 -12.77 2.97
CA ILE A 48 0.96 -12.88 3.40
C ILE A 48 1.04 -13.79 4.62
N ASN A 49 1.94 -14.77 4.60
CA ASN A 49 2.16 -15.64 5.74
C ASN A 49 2.55 -14.85 7.00
N GLY A 50 1.90 -15.15 8.10
CA GLY A 50 2.01 -14.41 9.37
C GLY A 50 1.00 -13.28 9.55
N THR A 51 0.21 -12.94 8.53
CA THR A 51 -0.87 -11.94 8.66
C THR A 51 -1.92 -12.42 9.65
N GLY A 52 -2.30 -11.53 10.59
CA GLY A 52 -3.26 -11.87 11.65
C GLY A 52 -2.76 -12.93 12.64
N GLY A 53 -1.43 -13.13 12.74
CA GLY A 53 -0.83 -14.15 13.60
C GLY A 53 -0.93 -15.58 13.06
N ILE A 54 -1.46 -15.76 11.85
CA ILE A 54 -1.61 -17.07 11.21
C ILE A 54 -0.37 -17.35 10.35
N ALA A 55 0.43 -18.34 10.79
CA ALA A 55 1.57 -18.83 10.04
C ALA A 55 1.25 -20.26 9.56
N ASP A 56 0.91 -20.39 8.29
CA ASP A 56 0.62 -21.66 7.64
C ASP A 56 1.14 -21.62 6.21
N LEU A 57 2.01 -22.56 5.87
CA LEU A 57 2.59 -22.73 4.54
C LEU A 57 2.13 -24.02 3.86
N ALA A 58 1.20 -24.77 4.46
CA ALA A 58 0.57 -25.87 3.77
C ALA A 58 -0.11 -25.32 2.50
N ASP A 59 0.26 -25.83 1.33
CA ASP A 59 -0.19 -25.35 0.02
C ASP A 59 0.12 -23.85 -0.25
N GLY A 60 1.04 -23.28 0.54
CA GLY A 60 1.53 -21.91 0.34
C GLY A 60 2.48 -21.80 -0.85
N TRP A 61 2.73 -20.57 -1.26
CA TRP A 61 3.60 -20.26 -2.39
C TRP A 61 4.46 -19.02 -2.15
N THR A 62 5.42 -18.76 -3.02
CA THR A 62 6.35 -17.65 -2.87
C THR A 62 6.27 -16.72 -4.06
N SER A 63 6.18 -15.41 -3.81
CA SER A 63 6.11 -14.40 -4.85
C SER A 63 7.41 -14.27 -5.63
N ARG A 64 7.26 -13.79 -6.87
CA ARG A 64 8.38 -13.46 -7.75
C ARG A 64 8.18 -12.06 -8.34
N LEU A 65 9.28 -11.34 -8.52
CA LEU A 65 9.31 -10.06 -9.23
C LEU A 65 10.59 -10.00 -10.07
N VAL A 66 10.42 -9.81 -11.37
CA VAL A 66 11.52 -9.63 -12.33
C VAL A 66 11.27 -8.34 -13.09
N ILE A 67 12.25 -7.45 -13.09
CA ILE A 67 12.22 -6.19 -13.85
C ILE A 67 13.40 -6.20 -14.82
N ASN A 68 13.11 -6.13 -16.11
CA ASN A 68 14.11 -6.00 -17.17
C ASN A 68 13.86 -4.74 -18.01
N SER A 69 14.56 -4.60 -19.16
CA SER A 69 14.43 -3.42 -20.03
C SER A 69 13.01 -3.21 -20.57
N ASP A 70 12.29 -4.28 -20.87
CA ASP A 70 11.04 -4.24 -21.64
C ASP A 70 9.80 -4.55 -20.80
N PHE A 71 9.96 -5.39 -19.78
CA PHE A 71 8.85 -5.94 -19.01
C PHE A 71 9.11 -5.90 -17.51
N ILE A 72 8.02 -5.88 -16.79
CA ILE A 72 7.93 -6.14 -15.35
C ILE A 72 7.03 -7.36 -15.23
N THR A 73 7.54 -8.44 -14.65
CA THR A 73 6.77 -9.67 -14.43
C THR A 73 6.75 -9.98 -12.96
N GLY A 74 5.60 -10.25 -12.40
CA GLY A 74 5.53 -10.57 -10.99
C GLY A 74 4.16 -10.94 -10.47
N THR A 75 4.17 -11.37 -9.24
CA THR A 75 3.00 -11.70 -8.44
C THR A 75 2.21 -10.44 -8.10
N HIS A 76 0.96 -10.37 -8.49
CA HIS A 76 0.11 -9.24 -8.18
C HIS A 76 -0.86 -9.53 -7.03
N SER A 77 -1.30 -8.47 -6.39
CA SER A 77 -2.41 -8.49 -5.42
C SER A 77 -3.60 -7.77 -6.01
N ASP A 78 -4.78 -8.32 -5.82
CA ASP A 78 -6.03 -7.68 -6.21
C ASP A 78 -6.35 -6.45 -5.33
N PRO A 79 -7.34 -5.62 -5.68
CA PRO A 79 -7.71 -4.43 -4.90
C PRO A 79 -8.17 -4.71 -3.47
N VAL A 80 -8.61 -5.93 -3.17
CA VAL A 80 -9.00 -6.34 -1.80
C VAL A 80 -7.84 -6.95 -1.01
N GLY A 81 -6.63 -6.97 -1.59
CA GLY A 81 -5.41 -7.37 -0.89
C GLY A 81 -5.12 -8.87 -0.91
N VAL A 82 -5.77 -9.62 -1.81
CA VAL A 82 -5.51 -11.05 -2.01
C VAL A 82 -4.56 -11.24 -3.19
N ALA A 83 -3.45 -11.90 -2.95
CA ALA A 83 -2.51 -12.25 -3.99
C ALA A 83 -2.84 -13.62 -4.62
N LYS A 84 -2.43 -13.77 -5.87
CA LYS A 84 -2.57 -15.01 -6.64
C LYS A 84 -1.21 -15.54 -7.07
N PRO A 85 -1.01 -16.86 -7.14
CA PRO A 85 0.26 -17.44 -7.56
C PRO A 85 0.63 -17.13 -9.01
N GLU A 86 -0.35 -16.81 -9.85
CA GLU A 86 -0.11 -16.48 -11.26
C GLU A 86 0.60 -15.13 -11.38
N GLU A 87 1.66 -15.11 -12.19
CA GLU A 87 2.40 -13.90 -12.50
C GLU A 87 1.72 -13.12 -13.64
N ILE A 88 1.68 -11.80 -13.50
CA ILE A 88 1.28 -10.90 -14.59
C ILE A 88 2.52 -10.28 -15.23
N ARG A 89 2.39 -9.86 -16.50
CA ARG A 89 3.46 -9.23 -17.26
C ARG A 89 3.04 -7.85 -17.76
N LEU A 90 3.76 -6.84 -17.33
CA LEU A 90 3.52 -5.43 -17.65
C LEU A 90 4.61 -4.93 -18.61
N ARG A 91 4.24 -4.21 -19.66
CA ARG A 91 5.21 -3.57 -20.57
C ARG A 91 5.71 -2.26 -19.96
N ARG A 92 7.02 -2.12 -19.77
CA ARG A 92 7.60 -0.92 -19.14
C ARG A 92 7.26 0.40 -19.85
N LYS A 93 7.08 0.39 -21.17
CA LYS A 93 6.65 1.56 -21.92
C LYS A 93 5.22 2.02 -21.65
N GLU A 94 4.39 1.17 -21.05
CA GLU A 94 2.98 1.41 -20.75
C GLU A 94 2.75 1.62 -19.25
N TRP A 95 3.67 1.18 -18.41
CA TRP A 95 3.54 1.20 -16.95
C TRP A 95 4.69 1.95 -16.28
N LYS A 96 4.34 2.89 -15.41
CA LYS A 96 5.29 3.67 -14.60
C LYS A 96 5.21 3.22 -13.15
N GLN A 97 6.37 2.91 -12.55
CA GLN A 97 6.45 2.73 -11.11
C GLN A 97 6.20 4.08 -10.42
N ILE A 98 5.26 4.11 -9.49
CA ILE A 98 4.86 5.31 -8.75
C ILE A 98 5.16 5.22 -7.26
N LEU A 99 5.38 4.02 -6.73
CA LEU A 99 5.70 3.81 -5.32
C LEU A 99 6.53 2.54 -5.15
N ALA A 100 7.54 2.60 -4.30
CA ALA A 100 8.42 1.49 -3.95
C ALA A 100 8.75 1.49 -2.45
N PRO A 101 9.21 0.35 -1.90
CA PRO A 101 9.77 0.31 -0.55
C PRO A 101 10.87 1.36 -0.36
N GLY A 102 10.80 2.11 0.73
CA GLY A 102 11.71 3.20 1.04
C GLY A 102 11.24 4.59 0.58
N ASP A 103 10.28 4.67 -0.34
CA ASP A 103 9.72 5.96 -0.76
C ASP A 103 9.02 6.66 0.41
N PRO A 104 9.13 7.99 0.54
CA PRO A 104 8.46 8.74 1.59
C PRO A 104 6.95 8.73 1.37
N ILE A 105 6.24 8.34 2.42
CA ILE A 105 4.78 8.28 2.47
C ILE A 105 4.26 8.94 3.74
N LEU A 106 2.96 9.16 3.79
CA LEU A 106 2.24 9.48 5.02
C LEU A 106 1.52 8.22 5.52
N GLU A 107 1.99 7.69 6.64
CA GLU A 107 1.31 6.59 7.31
C GLU A 107 0.15 7.13 8.15
N ILE A 108 -1.02 6.52 7.97
CA ILE A 108 -2.27 6.95 8.59
C ILE A 108 -2.54 6.09 9.81
N HIS A 109 -2.78 6.76 10.94
CA HIS A 109 -3.26 6.14 12.16
C HIS A 109 -4.70 6.58 12.44
N MET A 110 -5.57 5.60 12.67
CA MET A 110 -6.96 5.83 13.05
C MET A 110 -7.07 5.83 14.56
N LEU A 111 -7.63 6.91 15.12
CA LEU A 111 -7.86 7.03 16.56
C LEU A 111 -9.02 6.14 16.99
N ALA A 112 -8.83 5.41 18.08
CA ALA A 112 -9.91 4.66 18.72
C ALA A 112 -11.03 5.59 19.21
N GLY A 113 -12.28 5.08 19.22
CA GLY A 113 -13.43 5.79 19.81
C GLY A 113 -13.97 6.94 18.96
N SER A 114 -13.50 7.12 17.74
CA SER A 114 -14.04 8.15 16.83
C SER A 114 -14.91 7.51 15.74
N PRO A 115 -16.11 8.05 15.44
CA PRO A 115 -16.92 7.60 14.33
C PRO A 115 -16.10 7.62 13.02
N MET A 116 -16.18 6.55 12.25
CA MET A 116 -15.48 6.41 10.96
C MET A 116 -16.35 6.99 9.84
N ASP A 117 -16.85 8.20 10.05
CA ASP A 117 -17.60 8.94 9.06
C ASP A 117 -16.77 9.20 7.79
N PHE A 118 -17.40 8.97 6.64
CA PHE A 118 -16.75 9.10 5.33
C PHE A 118 -16.32 10.55 5.05
N GLU A 119 -17.18 11.52 5.38
CA GLU A 119 -16.92 12.95 5.16
C GLU A 119 -15.76 13.44 6.03
N ALA A 120 -15.79 13.15 7.33
CA ALA A 120 -14.73 13.56 8.26
C ALA A 120 -13.35 12.93 7.91
N ARG A 121 -13.35 11.74 7.30
CA ARG A 121 -12.11 11.16 6.75
C ARG A 121 -11.65 11.92 5.51
N GLY A 122 -12.57 12.24 4.59
CA GLY A 122 -12.29 13.05 3.41
C GLY A 122 -11.68 14.40 3.78
N ASP A 123 -12.26 15.11 4.74
CA ASP A 123 -11.74 16.37 5.25
C ASP A 123 -10.31 16.24 5.80
N SER A 124 -10.01 15.14 6.50
CA SER A 124 -8.67 14.88 6.99
C SER A 124 -7.64 14.73 5.86
N PHE A 125 -8.01 14.13 4.73
CA PHE A 125 -7.16 14.06 3.54
C PHE A 125 -6.97 15.42 2.87
N HIS A 126 -8.00 16.24 2.79
CA HIS A 126 -7.87 17.61 2.28
C HIS A 126 -6.93 18.43 3.17
N LEU A 127 -7.11 18.38 4.48
CA LEU A 127 -6.25 19.08 5.43
C LEU A 127 -4.77 18.67 5.29
N VAL A 128 -4.48 17.39 5.12
CA VAL A 128 -3.10 16.93 5.01
C VAL A 128 -2.44 17.35 3.71
N LEU A 129 -3.18 17.38 2.60
CA LEU A 129 -2.69 17.82 1.30
C LEU A 129 -2.34 19.32 1.27
N ASP A 130 -3.01 20.12 2.09
CA ASP A 130 -2.70 21.55 2.26
C ASP A 130 -1.59 21.77 3.31
N PHE A 131 -1.62 21.03 4.41
CA PHE A 131 -0.74 21.21 5.55
C PHE A 131 0.73 20.93 5.20
N PHE A 132 1.04 19.76 4.63
CA PHE A 132 2.44 19.39 4.41
C PHE A 132 3.16 20.29 3.40
N PRO A 133 2.60 20.66 2.24
CA PRO A 133 3.26 21.61 1.34
C PRO A 133 3.45 23.00 1.95
N ARG A 134 2.54 23.42 2.82
CA ARG A 134 2.61 24.75 3.47
C ARG A 134 3.66 24.84 4.56
N TYR A 135 3.74 23.82 5.42
CA TYR A 135 4.59 23.85 6.61
C TYR A 135 5.90 23.09 6.44
N PHE A 136 5.97 22.21 5.45
CA PHE A 136 7.15 21.38 5.14
C PHE A 136 7.39 21.32 3.63
N PRO A 137 7.65 22.47 2.97
CA PRO A 137 7.77 22.53 1.51
C PRO A 137 8.93 21.69 0.96
N ASP A 138 9.95 21.43 1.77
CA ASP A 138 11.10 20.60 1.40
C ASP A 138 10.85 19.10 1.59
N ARG A 139 9.71 18.71 2.14
CA ARG A 139 9.34 17.31 2.35
C ARG A 139 8.33 16.88 1.29
N THR A 140 8.70 15.88 0.51
CA THR A 140 7.79 15.25 -0.45
C THR A 140 7.28 13.94 0.10
N PHE A 141 6.05 13.56 -0.29
CA PHE A 141 5.51 12.23 -0.09
C PHE A 141 4.80 11.75 -1.36
N TYR A 142 4.83 10.45 -1.62
CA TYR A 142 4.31 9.87 -2.86
C TYR A 142 2.94 9.22 -2.68
N GLY A 143 2.46 9.08 -1.45
CA GLY A 143 1.16 8.48 -1.18
C GLY A 143 0.90 8.27 0.30
N PHE A 144 -0.21 7.59 0.54
CA PHE A 144 -0.65 7.23 1.87
C PHE A 144 -0.56 5.73 2.08
N SER A 145 -0.27 5.32 3.31
CA SER A 145 -0.36 3.92 3.74
C SER A 145 -1.14 3.84 5.04
N CYS A 146 -2.01 2.87 5.14
CA CYS A 146 -2.72 2.56 6.37
C CYS A 146 -2.60 1.07 6.66
N SER A 147 -2.35 0.73 7.93
CA SER A 147 -2.37 -0.64 8.41
C SER A 147 -3.23 -0.69 9.66
N SER A 148 -4.46 -1.15 9.51
CA SER A 148 -5.42 -1.19 10.60
C SER A 148 -6.31 -2.42 10.48
N TRP A 149 -6.72 -2.99 11.61
CA TRP A 149 -7.60 -4.16 11.66
C TRP A 149 -8.96 -3.94 10.97
N PRO A 150 -9.60 -2.73 10.97
CA PRO A 150 -10.86 -2.53 10.26
C PRO A 150 -10.74 -2.62 8.72
N LEU A 151 -9.50 -2.59 8.20
CA LEU A 151 -9.23 -2.77 6.77
C LEU A 151 -9.04 -4.24 6.39
N ASN A 152 -9.17 -5.16 7.35
CA ASN A 152 -9.09 -6.58 7.06
C ASN A 152 -10.41 -7.02 6.40
N THR A 153 -10.32 -7.47 5.15
CA THR A 153 -11.47 -7.90 4.34
C THR A 153 -12.24 -9.08 4.93
N LYS A 154 -11.66 -9.82 5.87
CA LYS A 154 -12.34 -10.91 6.59
C LYS A 154 -13.41 -10.44 7.58
N PHE A 155 -13.48 -9.15 7.87
CA PHE A 155 -14.48 -8.54 8.76
C PHE A 155 -15.53 -7.72 7.99
N GLN A 156 -15.60 -7.88 6.67
CA GLN A 156 -16.60 -7.23 5.80
C GLN A 156 -17.77 -8.19 5.54
N ASP A 157 -18.44 -8.65 6.62
CA ASP A 157 -19.74 -9.33 6.54
C ASP A 157 -20.87 -8.33 6.79
#